data_3ae8a9b90a7098c3cb4ef5de7f2a1ad2
#
_entry.id   3ae8a9b90a7098c3cb4ef5de7f2a1ad2
#
_cell.length_a   1.000
_cell.length_b   1.000
_cell.length_c   1.000
_cell.angle_alpha   90.00
_cell.angle_beta   90.00
_cell.angle_gamma   90.00
#
_symmetry.space_group_name_H-M   'P 1'
#
loop_
_entity.id
_entity.type
_entity.pdbx_description
1 polymer ?
#
loop_
_entity_poly.entity_id
_entity_poly.type
_entity_poly.pdbx_seq_one_letter_code
_entity_poly.pdbx_strand_id
1 'polypeptide(L)'
;GGGLPLLKASRILLLILMLCVCFHNKKIHLIRQPLKVTGLYWPLFIYFAARILANGYYAPSLSVAINTEFTVIVEQLLLIVMICQVVRSREDVHLCVKTIVNASGVVAIISIINVLIGSNLFYNLNTVSRNVLMVSTVRMGIIRAEATFGHPVYYAMYCALIIPLALYVWQNEKNAWNSCVLGLNVIAAFLTESRGTIVVLLALFLIYVIIADKKTRNRILTAVCAIACVAVVVSFVVPTVAQQFSNIIKSVMIAFGDSSETIENFGGNSSTGLSSRMIQLSGISWMLIHNAVFGLGASCHTRGKLSYRINGVWQVRDTIDNGYVGYFVEEGLLGGIACFSLFYSLLKSSWKKATFKNSRNMNNSFFLCFVSYVAVMLSVADVSQLLWVIIALYITYNAKAQAIASE
;
A
#
# COMPACT_ATOMS: atom_id res chain seq x y z
N GLY A 1 17.98 -4.78 -24.86
CA GLY A 1 16.85 -3.87 -24.91
C GLY A 1 17.20 -2.54 -24.29
N GLY A 2 16.94 -1.48 -25.00
CA GLY A 2 17.38 -0.13 -24.74
C GLY A 2 17.01 0.41 -23.36
N GLY A 3 17.89 1.16 -22.79
CA GLY A 3 17.88 1.73 -21.44
C GLY A 3 16.86 2.82 -21.16
N LEU A 4 15.76 2.90 -21.91
CA LEU A 4 14.69 3.88 -21.65
C LEU A 4 13.63 3.31 -20.70
N PRO A 5 13.11 4.14 -19.76
CA PRO A 5 12.02 3.74 -18.88
C PRO A 5 10.79 3.30 -19.68
N LEU A 6 10.18 2.18 -19.31
CA LEU A 6 8.93 1.74 -19.92
C LEU A 6 7.85 2.81 -19.73
N LEU A 7 7.26 3.28 -20.83
CA LEU A 7 6.14 4.22 -20.82
C LEU A 7 4.84 3.48 -20.48
N LYS A 8 4.62 3.24 -19.19
CA LYS A 8 3.34 2.73 -18.69
C LYS A 8 2.23 3.78 -18.90
N ALA A 9 0.98 3.34 -19.03
CA ALA A 9 -0.17 4.25 -19.20
C ALA A 9 -0.24 5.33 -18.10
N SER A 10 0.04 4.98 -16.85
CA SER A 10 0.10 5.92 -15.72
C SER A 10 1.17 7.02 -15.91
N ARG A 11 2.34 6.68 -16.46
CA ARG A 11 3.40 7.65 -16.75
C ARG A 11 3.01 8.62 -17.86
N ILE A 12 2.40 8.09 -18.93
CA ILE A 12 1.90 8.91 -20.05
C ILE A 12 0.84 9.90 -19.54
N LEU A 13 -0.15 9.42 -18.78
CA LEU A 13 -1.18 10.27 -18.20
C LEU A 13 -0.61 11.35 -17.27
N LEU A 14 0.38 11.02 -16.47
CA LEU A 14 1.05 12.00 -15.59
C LEU A 14 1.81 13.06 -16.39
N LEU A 15 2.50 12.68 -17.46
CA LEU A 15 3.18 13.63 -18.35
C LEU A 15 2.19 14.51 -19.09
N ILE A 16 1.06 13.96 -19.57
CA ILE A 16 -0.03 14.75 -20.17
C ILE A 16 -0.59 15.73 -19.14
N LEU A 17 -0.86 15.30 -17.92
CA LEU A 17 -1.34 16.16 -16.83
C LEU A 17 -0.34 17.31 -16.57
N MET A 18 0.95 17.01 -16.54
CA MET A 18 2.01 18.01 -16.38
C MET A 18 1.96 19.05 -17.50
N LEU A 19 1.86 18.61 -18.76
CA LEU A 19 1.74 19.52 -19.90
C LEU A 19 0.48 20.39 -19.78
N CYS A 20 -0.68 19.79 -19.46
CA CYS A 20 -1.92 20.53 -19.26
C CYS A 20 -1.79 21.58 -18.16
N VAL A 21 -1.14 21.26 -17.04
CA VAL A 21 -0.90 22.20 -15.93
C VAL A 21 0.03 23.34 -16.38
N CYS A 22 1.10 23.03 -17.12
CA CYS A 22 2.04 24.04 -17.62
C CYS A 22 1.37 25.01 -18.61
N PHE A 23 0.50 24.49 -19.50
CA PHE A 23 -0.19 25.33 -20.49
C PHE A 23 -1.36 26.13 -19.90
N HIS A 24 -2.06 25.56 -18.92
CA HIS A 24 -3.25 26.19 -18.33
C HIS A 24 -2.90 27.18 -17.21
N ASN A 25 -1.91 26.88 -16.40
CA ASN A 25 -1.48 27.72 -15.29
C ASN A 25 -0.31 28.61 -15.70
N LYS A 26 -0.55 29.89 -15.87
CA LYS A 26 0.52 30.89 -16.09
C LYS A 26 1.51 31.02 -14.92
N LYS A 27 1.18 30.46 -13.74
CA LYS A 27 2.04 30.42 -12.55
C LYS A 27 1.95 29.05 -11.88
N ILE A 28 3.06 28.35 -11.80
CA ILE A 28 3.20 27.15 -10.95
C ILE A 28 3.33 27.66 -9.51
N HIS A 29 2.35 27.38 -8.68
CA HIS A 29 2.41 27.72 -7.27
C HIS A 29 3.41 26.81 -6.56
N LEU A 30 4.38 27.41 -5.86
CA LEU A 30 5.31 26.66 -5.04
C LEU A 30 4.55 25.93 -3.93
N ILE A 31 4.65 24.62 -3.91
CA ILE A 31 4.04 23.76 -2.86
C ILE A 31 4.74 23.89 -1.50
N ARG A 32 5.72 24.81 -1.38
CA ARG A 32 6.51 25.02 -0.15
C ARG A 32 5.64 25.39 1.04
N GLN A 33 4.67 26.28 0.86
CA GLN A 33 3.76 26.68 1.95
C GLN A 33 2.86 25.53 2.43
N PRO A 34 2.14 24.80 1.56
CA PRO A 34 1.41 23.60 1.93
C PRO A 34 2.25 22.56 2.69
N LEU A 35 3.47 22.33 2.25
CA LEU A 35 4.39 21.41 2.90
C LEU A 35 4.84 21.87 4.28
N LYS A 36 5.10 23.17 4.46
CA LYS A 36 5.45 23.74 5.77
C LYS A 36 4.30 23.63 6.77
N VAL A 37 3.07 23.94 6.32
CA VAL A 37 1.84 23.84 7.13
C VAL A 37 1.60 22.43 7.66
N THR A 38 1.91 21.41 6.85
CA THR A 38 1.78 20.01 7.26
C THR A 38 2.97 19.49 8.05
N GLY A 39 4.08 20.24 8.08
CA GLY A 39 5.35 19.82 8.68
C GLY A 39 6.11 18.77 7.87
N LEU A 40 5.69 18.55 6.60
CA LEU A 40 6.26 17.50 5.73
C LEU A 40 7.36 18.01 4.79
N TYR A 41 7.68 19.30 4.81
CA TYR A 41 8.65 19.90 3.89
C TYR A 41 10.03 19.23 4.00
N TRP A 42 10.62 19.22 5.18
CA TRP A 42 11.92 18.62 5.39
C TRP A 42 11.92 17.09 5.30
N PRO A 43 10.94 16.37 5.88
CA PRO A 43 10.88 14.91 5.75
C PRO A 43 10.78 14.44 4.29
N LEU A 44 9.95 15.08 3.46
CA LEU A 44 9.87 14.74 2.03
C LEU A 44 11.14 15.13 1.29
N PHE A 45 11.71 16.30 1.56
CA PHE A 45 12.96 16.71 0.93
C PHE A 45 14.09 15.72 1.26
N ILE A 46 14.26 15.38 2.54
CA ILE A 46 15.28 14.42 2.97
C ILE A 46 15.05 13.05 2.33
N TYR A 47 13.79 12.58 2.30
CA TYR A 47 13.43 11.30 1.70
C TYR A 47 13.80 11.23 0.22
N PHE A 48 13.42 12.23 -0.59
CA PHE A 48 13.73 12.23 -2.01
C PHE A 48 15.22 12.45 -2.27
N ALA A 49 15.87 13.37 -1.55
CA ALA A 49 17.31 13.61 -1.68
C ALA A 49 18.14 12.37 -1.33
N ALA A 50 17.79 11.69 -0.23
CA ALA A 50 18.48 10.47 0.20
C ALA A 50 18.37 9.36 -0.85
N ARG A 51 17.17 9.16 -1.42
CA ARG A 51 16.94 8.14 -2.44
C ARG A 51 17.68 8.42 -3.74
N ILE A 52 17.61 9.66 -4.22
CA ILE A 52 18.32 10.08 -5.43
C ILE A 52 19.83 9.90 -5.22
N LEU A 53 20.38 10.30 -4.07
CA LEU A 53 21.80 10.15 -3.79
C LEU A 53 22.21 8.67 -3.67
N ALA A 54 21.44 7.84 -2.96
CA ALA A 54 21.76 6.43 -2.78
C ALA A 54 21.69 5.65 -4.12
N ASN A 55 20.63 5.86 -4.89
CA ASN A 55 20.45 5.19 -6.17
C ASN A 55 21.45 5.69 -7.22
N GLY A 56 21.77 6.99 -7.25
CA GLY A 56 22.74 7.56 -8.17
C GLY A 56 24.18 7.12 -7.88
N TYR A 57 24.53 6.96 -6.58
CA TYR A 57 25.87 6.52 -6.18
C TYR A 57 26.17 5.07 -6.55
N TYR A 58 25.22 4.16 -6.40
CA TYR A 58 25.45 2.73 -6.58
C TYR A 58 24.50 2.08 -7.58
N ALA A 59 24.43 2.64 -8.77
CA ALA A 59 23.66 2.02 -9.84
C ALA A 59 24.50 0.94 -10.55
N PRO A 60 23.96 -0.26 -10.75
CA PRO A 60 24.68 -1.34 -11.44
C PRO A 60 24.91 -1.07 -12.93
N SER A 61 24.08 -0.21 -13.52
CA SER A 61 24.18 0.29 -14.89
C SER A 61 23.42 1.60 -15.03
N LEU A 62 23.77 2.39 -16.05
CA LEU A 62 23.07 3.63 -16.37
C LEU A 62 21.56 3.41 -16.59
N SER A 63 21.18 2.30 -17.22
CA SER A 63 19.76 1.95 -17.43
C SER A 63 19.00 1.73 -16.13
N VAL A 64 19.58 1.04 -15.16
CA VAL A 64 18.97 0.84 -13.83
C VAL A 64 18.89 2.16 -13.09
N ALA A 65 19.92 2.98 -13.12
CA ALA A 65 19.91 4.32 -12.53
C ALA A 65 18.75 5.16 -13.09
N ILE A 66 18.69 5.31 -14.41
CA ILE A 66 17.64 6.10 -15.07
C ILE A 66 16.24 5.59 -14.71
N ASN A 67 16.01 4.28 -14.74
CA ASN A 67 14.70 3.71 -14.42
C ASN A 67 14.30 3.95 -12.96
N THR A 68 15.24 3.83 -12.03
CA THR A 68 14.98 4.02 -10.59
C THR A 68 14.74 5.51 -10.30
N GLU A 69 15.59 6.40 -10.81
CA GLU A 69 15.44 7.84 -10.65
C GLU A 69 14.15 8.36 -11.32
N PHE A 70 13.84 7.84 -12.49
CA PHE A 70 12.59 8.19 -13.17
C PHE A 70 11.37 7.81 -12.32
N THR A 71 11.39 6.64 -11.67
CA THR A 71 10.32 6.22 -10.76
C THR A 71 10.21 7.15 -9.57
N VAL A 72 11.33 7.49 -8.91
CA VAL A 72 11.36 8.37 -7.74
C VAL A 72 10.89 9.78 -8.10
N ILE A 73 11.41 10.34 -9.21
CA ILE A 73 11.11 11.72 -9.60
C ILE A 73 9.71 11.84 -10.20
N VAL A 74 9.34 10.96 -11.14
CA VAL A 74 8.10 11.11 -11.91
C VAL A 74 6.91 10.47 -11.19
N GLU A 75 7.03 9.21 -10.75
CA GLU A 75 5.89 8.49 -10.18
C GLU A 75 5.61 8.85 -8.71
N GLN A 76 6.55 9.52 -8.03
CA GLN A 76 6.38 9.91 -6.63
C GLN A 76 6.42 11.43 -6.46
N LEU A 77 7.55 12.09 -6.71
CA LEU A 77 7.70 13.54 -6.47
C LEU A 77 6.80 14.37 -7.40
N LEU A 78 6.87 14.16 -8.71
CA LEU A 78 6.08 14.91 -9.69
C LEU A 78 4.58 14.65 -9.49
N LEU A 79 4.18 13.43 -9.15
CA LEU A 79 2.79 13.08 -8.84
C LEU A 79 2.26 13.93 -7.66
N ILE A 80 3.02 14.06 -6.57
CA ILE A 80 2.65 14.91 -5.43
C ILE A 80 2.49 16.36 -5.90
N VAL A 81 3.48 16.88 -6.64
CA VAL A 81 3.47 18.27 -7.13
C VAL A 81 2.25 18.52 -7.99
N MET A 82 1.97 17.64 -8.95
CA MET A 82 0.85 17.82 -9.89
C MET A 82 -0.51 17.77 -9.18
N ILE A 83 -0.73 16.84 -8.26
CA ILE A 83 -1.97 16.79 -7.49
C ILE A 83 -2.14 18.07 -6.66
N CYS A 84 -1.10 18.55 -6.00
CA CYS A 84 -1.16 19.79 -5.22
C CYS A 84 -1.40 21.05 -6.09
N GLN A 85 -1.10 21.02 -7.38
CA GLN A 85 -1.39 22.13 -8.33
C GLN A 85 -2.82 22.09 -8.82
N VAL A 86 -3.37 20.90 -9.07
CA VAL A 86 -4.71 20.73 -9.66
C VAL A 86 -5.80 20.77 -8.60
N VAL A 87 -5.61 20.10 -7.49
CA VAL A 87 -6.57 20.01 -6.38
C VAL A 87 -6.47 21.28 -5.54
N ARG A 88 -7.52 22.13 -5.56
CA ARG A 88 -7.45 23.49 -5.00
C ARG A 88 -8.35 23.72 -3.79
N SER A 89 -9.33 22.87 -3.56
CA SER A 89 -10.29 23.00 -2.46
C SER A 89 -10.40 21.72 -1.64
N ARG A 90 -11.09 21.80 -0.50
CA ARG A 90 -11.43 20.60 0.29
C ARG A 90 -12.48 19.75 -0.42
N GLU A 91 -13.36 20.38 -1.18
CA GLU A 91 -14.37 19.73 -2.01
C GLU A 91 -13.71 18.93 -3.12
N ASP A 92 -12.66 19.48 -3.77
CA ASP A 92 -11.87 18.73 -4.77
C ASP A 92 -11.20 17.51 -4.14
N VAL A 93 -10.62 17.65 -2.93
CA VAL A 93 -10.04 16.52 -2.22
C VAL A 93 -11.11 15.46 -1.93
N HIS A 94 -12.29 15.86 -1.46
CA HIS A 94 -13.40 14.95 -1.22
C HIS A 94 -13.83 14.23 -2.51
N LEU A 95 -13.94 14.97 -3.62
CA LEU A 95 -14.26 14.40 -4.93
C LEU A 95 -13.21 13.39 -5.41
N CYS A 96 -11.92 13.72 -5.27
CA CYS A 96 -10.84 12.80 -5.59
C CYS A 96 -10.92 11.52 -4.76
N VAL A 97 -11.10 11.63 -3.44
CA VAL A 97 -11.24 10.47 -2.54
C VAL A 97 -12.44 9.63 -2.93
N LYS A 98 -13.60 10.25 -3.18
CA LYS A 98 -14.81 9.57 -3.61
C LYS A 98 -14.62 8.82 -4.95
N THR A 99 -13.95 9.46 -5.92
CA THR A 99 -13.65 8.84 -7.22
C THR A 99 -12.73 7.62 -7.06
N ILE A 100 -11.67 7.74 -6.24
CA ILE A 100 -10.76 6.63 -5.94
C ILE A 100 -11.53 5.47 -5.28
N VAL A 101 -12.39 5.77 -4.31
CA VAL A 101 -13.21 4.77 -3.61
C VAL A 101 -14.20 4.11 -4.57
N ASN A 102 -14.88 4.86 -5.44
CA ASN A 102 -15.80 4.28 -6.42
C ASN A 102 -15.07 3.35 -7.42
N ALA A 103 -13.90 3.79 -7.92
CA ALA A 103 -13.06 2.96 -8.79
C ALA A 103 -12.62 1.68 -8.08
N SER A 104 -12.28 1.75 -6.79
CA SER A 104 -11.91 0.56 -6.01
C SER A 104 -13.05 -0.43 -5.87
N GLY A 105 -14.29 0.04 -5.80
CA GLY A 105 -15.48 -0.81 -5.79
C GLY A 105 -15.60 -1.67 -7.05
N VAL A 106 -15.35 -1.07 -8.22
CA VAL A 106 -15.34 -1.80 -9.50
C VAL A 106 -14.21 -2.84 -9.52
N VAL A 107 -13.01 -2.47 -9.08
CA VAL A 107 -11.87 -3.39 -8.98
C VAL A 107 -12.18 -4.55 -8.03
N ALA A 108 -12.82 -4.27 -6.89
CA ALA A 108 -13.21 -5.29 -5.92
C ALA A 108 -14.25 -6.27 -6.49
N ILE A 109 -15.26 -5.78 -7.22
CA ILE A 109 -16.25 -6.64 -7.89
C ILE A 109 -15.55 -7.60 -8.85
N ILE A 110 -14.71 -7.08 -9.75
CA ILE A 110 -14.01 -7.91 -10.73
C ILE A 110 -13.09 -8.92 -10.03
N SER A 111 -12.40 -8.49 -8.96
CA SER A 111 -11.52 -9.36 -8.19
C SER A 111 -12.27 -10.51 -7.51
N ILE A 112 -13.45 -10.24 -6.95
CA ILE A 112 -14.32 -11.29 -6.36
C ILE A 112 -14.81 -12.25 -7.45
N ILE A 113 -15.24 -11.73 -8.61
CA ILE A 113 -15.63 -12.55 -9.76
C ILE A 113 -14.47 -13.45 -10.21
N ASN A 114 -13.25 -12.94 -10.29
CA ASN A 114 -12.07 -13.72 -10.64
C ASN A 114 -11.84 -14.92 -9.69
N VAL A 115 -12.02 -14.70 -8.39
CA VAL A 115 -11.91 -15.78 -7.40
C VAL A 115 -13.00 -16.84 -7.60
N LEU A 116 -14.25 -16.42 -7.86
CA LEU A 116 -15.39 -17.32 -8.04
C LEU A 116 -15.27 -18.14 -9.34
N ILE A 117 -14.77 -17.55 -10.42
CA ILE A 117 -14.56 -18.23 -11.70
C ILE A 117 -13.31 -19.11 -11.67
N GLY A 118 -12.39 -18.88 -10.72
CA GLY A 118 -11.11 -19.59 -10.67
C GLY A 118 -10.10 -19.13 -11.74
N SER A 119 -10.25 -17.91 -12.25
CA SER A 119 -9.40 -17.33 -13.30
C SER A 119 -9.31 -15.81 -13.18
N ASN A 120 -8.12 -15.25 -13.34
CA ASN A 120 -7.96 -13.80 -13.36
C ASN A 120 -8.19 -13.23 -14.77
N LEU A 121 -9.35 -12.60 -14.98
CA LEU A 121 -9.76 -12.02 -16.25
C LEU A 121 -8.77 -10.96 -16.77
N PHE A 122 -8.09 -10.24 -15.90
CA PHE A 122 -7.10 -9.24 -16.30
C PHE A 122 -5.88 -9.84 -17.01
N TYR A 123 -5.61 -11.13 -16.83
CA TYR A 123 -4.50 -11.81 -17.52
C TYR A 123 -4.75 -11.95 -19.03
N ASN A 124 -6.01 -11.93 -19.46
CA ASN A 124 -6.36 -11.96 -20.87
C ASN A 124 -6.03 -10.63 -21.58
N LEU A 125 -5.90 -9.53 -20.82
CA LEU A 125 -5.54 -8.20 -21.32
C LEU A 125 -4.02 -7.97 -21.33
N ASN A 126 -3.22 -8.93 -20.82
CA ASN A 126 -1.78 -8.80 -20.74
C ASN A 126 -1.13 -9.02 -22.11
N THR A 127 -0.32 -8.05 -22.52
CA THR A 127 0.50 -8.12 -23.74
C THR A 127 1.86 -8.78 -23.52
N VAL A 128 2.21 -9.08 -22.26
CA VAL A 128 3.50 -9.69 -21.88
C VAL A 128 3.34 -11.20 -21.74
N SER A 129 4.37 -11.95 -22.16
CA SER A 129 4.38 -13.42 -22.09
C SER A 129 4.04 -13.92 -20.69
N ARG A 130 3.04 -14.79 -20.57
CA ARG A 130 2.54 -15.36 -19.31
C ARG A 130 3.62 -16.09 -18.52
N ASN A 131 4.66 -16.59 -19.17
CA ASN A 131 5.74 -17.35 -18.53
C ASN A 131 6.63 -16.49 -17.63
N VAL A 132 6.58 -15.16 -17.77
CA VAL A 132 7.44 -14.24 -17.01
C VAL A 132 6.68 -13.57 -15.84
N LEU A 133 5.34 -13.42 -15.94
CA LEU A 133 4.64 -12.52 -15.05
C LEU A 133 3.55 -13.14 -14.18
N MET A 134 2.88 -14.24 -14.57
CA MET A 134 1.61 -14.49 -13.90
C MET A 134 1.18 -15.95 -13.89
N VAL A 135 1.67 -16.65 -12.92
CA VAL A 135 0.94 -17.78 -12.39
C VAL A 135 0.02 -17.23 -11.32
N SER A 136 -1.32 -17.37 -11.52
CA SER A 136 -2.28 -17.03 -10.46
C SER A 136 -1.84 -17.71 -9.17
N THR A 137 -1.70 -16.92 -8.10
CA THR A 137 -1.28 -17.50 -6.84
C THR A 137 -2.44 -18.31 -6.27
N VAL A 138 -2.30 -19.62 -6.37
CA VAL A 138 -3.25 -20.59 -5.81
C VAL A 138 -2.81 -20.93 -4.39
N ARG A 139 -3.76 -20.92 -3.46
CA ARG A 139 -3.55 -21.42 -2.12
C ARG A 139 -4.70 -22.35 -1.76
N MET A 140 -4.40 -23.56 -1.28
CA MET A 140 -5.40 -24.58 -0.95
C MET A 140 -6.42 -24.83 -2.08
N GLY A 141 -5.96 -24.83 -3.34
CA GLY A 141 -6.82 -25.10 -4.51
C GLY A 141 -7.67 -23.91 -4.97
N ILE A 142 -7.59 -22.75 -4.30
CA ILE A 142 -8.37 -21.56 -4.65
C ILE A 142 -7.44 -20.44 -5.12
N ILE A 143 -7.85 -19.73 -6.17
CA ILE A 143 -7.15 -18.54 -6.65
C ILE A 143 -7.36 -17.40 -5.66
N ARG A 144 -6.28 -16.76 -5.25
CA ARG A 144 -6.30 -15.59 -4.39
C ARG A 144 -6.69 -14.34 -5.17
N ALA A 145 -7.39 -13.41 -4.51
CA ALA A 145 -7.70 -12.11 -5.08
C ALA A 145 -6.42 -11.29 -5.31
N GLU A 146 -6.17 -10.89 -6.55
CA GLU A 146 -4.99 -10.10 -6.94
C GLU A 146 -5.33 -8.94 -7.89
N ALA A 147 -6.53 -8.93 -8.45
CA ALA A 147 -7.01 -7.91 -9.41
C ALA A 147 -5.96 -7.64 -10.51
N THR A 148 -5.63 -6.35 -10.73
CA THR A 148 -4.62 -5.88 -11.70
C THR A 148 -3.21 -5.76 -11.11
N PHE A 149 -3.01 -6.13 -9.84
CA PHE A 149 -1.75 -5.90 -9.12
C PHE A 149 -0.69 -6.98 -9.35
N GLY A 150 -1.06 -8.09 -10.01
CA GLY A 150 -0.15 -9.19 -10.34
C GLY A 150 0.32 -10.03 -9.14
N HIS A 151 0.00 -9.61 -7.91
CA HIS A 151 0.26 -10.38 -6.70
C HIS A 151 -0.75 -10.03 -5.61
N PRO A 152 -1.31 -11.02 -4.87
CA PRO A 152 -2.34 -10.80 -3.86
C PRO A 152 -1.90 -9.88 -2.72
N VAL A 153 -0.61 -9.90 -2.36
CA VAL A 153 -0.06 -9.07 -1.28
C VAL A 153 -0.09 -7.59 -1.64
N TYR A 154 0.17 -7.24 -2.90
CA TYR A 154 0.08 -5.85 -3.38
C TYR A 154 -1.36 -5.35 -3.44
N TYR A 155 -2.28 -6.23 -3.86
CA TYR A 155 -3.70 -5.91 -3.81
C TYR A 155 -4.20 -5.74 -2.36
N ALA A 156 -3.75 -6.58 -1.44
CA ALA A 156 -4.05 -6.44 -0.01
C ALA A 156 -3.57 -5.09 0.55
N MET A 157 -2.36 -4.65 0.18
CA MET A 157 -1.82 -3.33 0.55
C MET A 157 -2.69 -2.19 0.00
N TYR A 158 -3.12 -2.30 -1.26
CA TYR A 158 -4.07 -1.36 -1.85
C TYR A 158 -5.39 -1.31 -1.05
N CYS A 159 -5.98 -2.46 -0.72
CA CYS A 159 -7.19 -2.52 0.11
C CYS A 159 -6.98 -1.87 1.49
N ALA A 160 -5.81 -2.07 2.10
CA ALA A 160 -5.49 -1.47 3.40
C ALA A 160 -5.45 0.08 3.35
N LEU A 161 -5.11 0.67 2.22
CA LEU A 161 -5.19 2.12 1.99
C LEU A 161 -6.60 2.58 1.64
N ILE A 162 -7.36 1.78 0.89
CA ILE A 162 -8.70 2.14 0.42
C ILE A 162 -9.76 2.05 1.53
N ILE A 163 -9.71 1.03 2.38
CA ILE A 163 -10.75 0.79 3.40
C ILE A 163 -10.97 2.00 4.31
N PRO A 164 -9.94 2.69 4.85
CA PRO A 164 -10.13 3.91 5.62
C PRO A 164 -10.76 5.06 4.82
N LEU A 165 -10.44 5.19 3.53
CA LEU A 165 -11.05 6.20 2.66
C LEU A 165 -12.52 5.86 2.36
N ALA A 166 -12.82 4.59 2.09
CA ALA A 166 -14.17 4.11 1.86
C ALA A 166 -15.05 4.29 3.11
N LEU A 167 -14.48 4.06 4.30
CA LEU A 167 -15.14 4.32 5.58
C LEU A 167 -15.51 5.80 5.73
N TYR A 168 -14.61 6.72 5.36
CA TYR A 168 -14.88 8.15 5.36
C TYR A 168 -16.01 8.52 4.39
N VAL A 169 -15.97 8.03 3.15
CA VAL A 169 -17.03 8.30 2.15
C VAL A 169 -18.37 7.77 2.63
N TRP A 170 -18.41 6.53 3.15
CA TRP A 170 -19.63 5.94 3.72
C TRP A 170 -20.22 6.74 4.88
N GLN A 171 -19.38 7.30 5.74
CA GLN A 171 -19.86 8.10 6.88
C GLN A 171 -20.42 9.47 6.48
N ASN A 172 -19.88 10.06 5.43
CA ASN A 172 -20.32 11.37 4.95
C ASN A 172 -21.52 11.25 4.01
N GLU A 173 -21.54 10.26 3.16
CA GLU A 173 -22.60 10.01 2.17
C GLU A 173 -23.21 8.63 2.39
N LYS A 174 -24.26 8.58 3.20
CA LYS A 174 -24.95 7.33 3.58
C LYS A 174 -25.89 6.86 2.48
N ASN A 175 -25.36 6.26 1.45
CA ASN A 175 -26.14 5.58 0.41
C ASN A 175 -25.78 4.10 0.32
N ALA A 176 -26.64 3.34 -0.34
CA ALA A 176 -26.45 1.89 -0.50
C ALA A 176 -25.16 1.56 -1.26
N TRP A 177 -24.81 2.36 -2.26
CA TRP A 177 -23.60 2.17 -3.06
C TRP A 177 -22.33 2.27 -2.22
N ASN A 178 -22.18 3.32 -1.41
CA ASN A 178 -21.00 3.51 -0.56
C ASN A 178 -20.88 2.41 0.50
N SER A 179 -22.01 1.91 1.01
CA SER A 179 -22.02 0.74 1.91
C SER A 179 -21.53 -0.51 1.19
N CYS A 180 -22.00 -0.72 -0.03
CA CYS A 180 -21.61 -1.83 -0.87
C CYS A 180 -20.12 -1.79 -1.21
N VAL A 181 -19.60 -0.62 -1.63
CA VAL A 181 -18.18 -0.43 -1.97
C VAL A 181 -17.28 -0.70 -0.77
N LEU A 182 -17.65 -0.23 0.44
CA LEU A 182 -16.91 -0.54 1.66
C LEU A 182 -16.89 -2.05 1.92
N GLY A 183 -18.04 -2.72 1.87
CA GLY A 183 -18.16 -4.16 2.06
C GLY A 183 -17.36 -4.96 1.05
N LEU A 184 -17.45 -4.60 -0.24
CA LEU A 184 -16.70 -5.24 -1.33
C LEU A 184 -15.20 -5.14 -1.14
N ASN A 185 -14.67 -3.97 -0.75
CA ASN A 185 -13.23 -3.82 -0.49
C ASN A 185 -12.76 -4.63 0.73
N VAL A 186 -13.60 -4.73 1.77
CA VAL A 186 -13.31 -5.60 2.93
C VAL A 186 -13.28 -7.06 2.51
N ILE A 187 -14.29 -7.54 1.77
CA ILE A 187 -14.33 -8.92 1.26
C ILE A 187 -13.12 -9.19 0.37
N ALA A 188 -12.82 -8.30 -0.57
CA ALA A 188 -11.68 -8.44 -1.46
C ALA A 188 -10.35 -8.53 -0.69
N ALA A 189 -10.17 -7.72 0.36
CA ALA A 189 -9.00 -7.80 1.22
C ALA A 189 -8.83 -9.17 1.88
N PHE A 190 -9.92 -9.78 2.38
CA PHE A 190 -9.89 -11.13 2.94
C PHE A 190 -9.57 -12.19 1.87
N LEU A 191 -10.13 -12.07 0.68
CA LEU A 191 -9.88 -12.99 -0.44
C LEU A 191 -8.45 -12.93 -0.98
N THR A 192 -7.66 -11.91 -0.60
CA THR A 192 -6.21 -11.91 -0.90
C THR A 192 -5.44 -12.96 -0.11
N GLU A 193 -5.99 -13.48 1.00
CA GLU A 193 -5.31 -14.35 1.97
C GLU A 193 -3.93 -13.83 2.42
N SER A 194 -3.74 -12.51 2.41
CA SER A 194 -2.52 -11.87 2.90
C SER A 194 -2.58 -11.73 4.42
N ARG A 195 -2.00 -12.71 5.14
CA ARG A 195 -2.06 -12.81 6.60
C ARG A 195 -1.64 -11.53 7.31
N GLY A 196 -0.50 -10.97 6.90
CA GLY A 196 0.02 -9.73 7.50
C GLY A 196 -0.97 -8.57 7.36
N THR A 197 -1.53 -8.38 6.16
CA THR A 197 -2.50 -7.31 5.90
C THR A 197 -3.82 -7.54 6.64
N ILE A 198 -4.31 -8.77 6.71
CA ILE A 198 -5.54 -9.12 7.45
C ILE A 198 -5.37 -8.79 8.94
N VAL A 199 -4.25 -9.16 9.55
CA VAL A 199 -3.95 -8.84 10.97
C VAL A 199 -3.90 -7.32 11.18
N VAL A 200 -3.28 -6.58 10.28
CA VAL A 200 -3.23 -5.10 10.35
C VAL A 200 -4.64 -4.51 10.25
N LEU A 201 -5.46 -4.97 9.30
CA LEU A 201 -6.84 -4.49 9.15
C LEU A 201 -7.71 -4.80 10.37
N LEU A 202 -7.57 -5.98 10.96
CA LEU A 202 -8.26 -6.35 12.20
C LEU A 202 -7.81 -5.46 13.37
N ALA A 203 -6.51 -5.23 13.52
CA ALA A 203 -5.99 -4.34 14.56
C ALA A 203 -6.51 -2.91 14.39
N LEU A 204 -6.48 -2.37 13.18
CA LEU A 204 -7.02 -1.04 12.87
C LEU A 204 -8.53 -0.94 13.12
N PHE A 205 -9.27 -1.99 12.75
CA PHE A 205 -10.69 -2.08 13.05
C PHE A 205 -10.95 -2.02 14.54
N LEU A 206 -10.22 -2.79 15.35
CA LEU A 206 -10.34 -2.77 16.81
C LEU A 206 -10.00 -1.38 17.39
N ILE A 207 -8.89 -0.80 16.97
CA ILE A 207 -8.48 0.55 17.38
C ILE A 207 -9.59 1.55 17.03
N TYR A 208 -10.12 1.49 15.80
CA TYR A 208 -11.16 2.40 15.36
C TYR A 208 -12.47 2.24 16.16
N VAL A 209 -12.89 1.00 16.45
CA VAL A 209 -14.07 0.72 17.27
C VAL A 209 -13.92 1.26 18.70
N ILE A 210 -12.72 1.18 19.27
CA ILE A 210 -12.43 1.70 20.62
C ILE A 210 -12.50 3.24 20.65
N ILE A 211 -11.95 3.89 19.63
CA ILE A 211 -11.80 5.36 19.60
C ILE A 211 -13.06 6.06 19.09
N ALA A 212 -13.87 5.41 18.24
CA ALA A 212 -15.05 5.98 17.62
C ALA A 212 -16.14 6.32 18.64
N ASP A 213 -16.94 7.36 18.34
CA ASP A 213 -18.13 7.70 19.10
C ASP A 213 -19.15 6.54 19.15
N LYS A 214 -19.95 6.47 20.21
CA LYS A 214 -20.92 5.37 20.47
C LYS A 214 -21.82 5.09 19.27
N LYS A 215 -22.30 6.14 18.59
CA LYS A 215 -23.22 6.03 17.44
C LYS A 215 -22.52 5.37 16.23
N THR A 216 -21.31 5.81 15.91
CA THR A 216 -20.51 5.26 14.82
C THR A 216 -20.08 3.84 15.15
N ARG A 217 -19.62 3.59 16.38
CA ARG A 217 -19.25 2.26 16.85
C ARG A 217 -20.39 1.24 16.68
N ASN A 218 -21.59 1.57 17.17
CA ASN A 218 -22.73 0.67 17.05
C ASN A 218 -23.08 0.38 15.58
N ARG A 219 -23.04 1.38 14.70
CA ARG A 219 -23.30 1.18 13.27
C ARG A 219 -22.28 0.26 12.61
N ILE A 220 -21.01 0.43 12.92
CA ILE A 220 -19.93 -0.39 12.38
C ILE A 220 -20.08 -1.83 12.89
N LEU A 221 -20.31 -2.00 14.19
CA LEU A 221 -20.55 -3.34 14.76
C LEU A 221 -21.76 -4.01 14.12
N THR A 222 -22.87 -3.29 13.95
CA THR A 222 -24.07 -3.82 13.26
C THR A 222 -23.74 -4.21 11.81
N ALA A 223 -23.00 -3.36 11.06
CA ALA A 223 -22.63 -3.66 9.68
C ALA A 223 -21.71 -4.90 9.60
N VAL A 224 -20.74 -5.02 10.49
CA VAL A 224 -19.84 -6.18 10.55
C VAL A 224 -20.62 -7.45 10.93
N CYS A 225 -21.51 -7.38 11.91
CA CYS A 225 -22.36 -8.52 12.26
C CYS A 225 -23.25 -8.93 11.08
N ALA A 226 -23.84 -7.96 10.36
CA ALA A 226 -24.66 -8.25 9.18
C ALA A 226 -23.83 -8.92 8.07
N ILE A 227 -22.63 -8.41 7.77
CA ILE A 227 -21.71 -9.01 6.78
C ILE A 227 -21.31 -10.42 7.23
N ALA A 228 -20.98 -10.62 8.49
CA ALA A 228 -20.62 -11.92 9.02
C ALA A 228 -21.80 -12.92 8.91
N CYS A 229 -23.02 -12.50 9.25
CA CYS A 229 -24.21 -13.33 9.09
C CYS A 229 -24.44 -13.74 7.62
N VAL A 230 -24.36 -12.77 6.69
CA VAL A 230 -24.49 -13.04 5.24
C VAL A 230 -23.39 -14.00 4.78
N ALA A 231 -22.17 -13.78 5.20
CA ALA A 231 -21.03 -14.62 4.84
C ALA A 231 -21.20 -16.07 5.37
N VAL A 232 -21.70 -16.24 6.59
CA VAL A 232 -22.04 -17.56 7.15
C VAL A 232 -23.14 -18.22 6.33
N VAL A 233 -24.23 -17.53 6.03
CA VAL A 233 -25.34 -18.08 5.20
C VAL A 233 -24.83 -18.48 3.81
N VAL A 234 -24.03 -17.62 3.15
CA VAL A 234 -23.46 -17.91 1.84
C VAL A 234 -22.50 -19.11 1.90
N SER A 235 -21.77 -19.30 2.99
CA SER A 235 -20.87 -20.43 3.15
C SER A 235 -21.58 -21.80 3.18
N PHE A 236 -22.85 -21.84 3.59
CA PHE A 236 -23.65 -23.06 3.50
C PHE A 236 -24.10 -23.40 2.08
N VAL A 237 -24.19 -22.40 1.21
CA VAL A 237 -24.68 -22.58 -0.17
C VAL A 237 -23.54 -22.72 -1.16
N VAL A 238 -22.41 -22.03 -0.91
CA VAL A 238 -21.27 -21.97 -1.84
C VAL A 238 -20.03 -22.61 -1.18
N PRO A 239 -19.67 -23.85 -1.54
CA PRO A 239 -18.53 -24.57 -0.93
C PRO A 239 -17.21 -23.79 -1.00
N THR A 240 -16.97 -23.06 -2.09
CA THR A 240 -15.78 -22.21 -2.27
C THR A 240 -15.68 -21.14 -1.17
N VAL A 241 -16.81 -20.56 -0.76
CA VAL A 241 -16.85 -19.55 0.30
C VAL A 241 -16.58 -20.19 1.66
N ALA A 242 -17.14 -21.38 1.92
CA ALA A 242 -16.87 -22.15 3.14
C ALA A 242 -15.36 -22.47 3.26
N GLN A 243 -14.75 -22.91 2.17
CA GLN A 243 -13.32 -23.20 2.13
C GLN A 243 -12.47 -21.95 2.36
N GLN A 244 -12.84 -20.80 1.79
CA GLN A 244 -12.17 -19.51 2.03
C GLN A 244 -12.25 -19.09 3.50
N PHE A 245 -13.40 -19.27 4.14
CA PHE A 245 -13.54 -19.00 5.56
C PHE A 245 -12.63 -19.87 6.42
N SER A 246 -12.58 -21.17 6.15
CA SER A 246 -11.67 -22.09 6.81
C SER A 246 -10.21 -21.67 6.61
N ASN A 247 -9.82 -21.30 5.38
CA ASN A 247 -8.49 -20.86 5.05
C ASN A 247 -8.09 -19.57 5.78
N ILE A 248 -9.01 -18.61 5.91
CA ILE A 248 -8.77 -17.37 6.65
C ILE A 248 -8.54 -17.67 8.13
N ILE A 249 -9.41 -18.47 8.76
CA ILE A 249 -9.29 -18.84 10.17
C ILE A 249 -7.96 -19.55 10.40
N LYS A 250 -7.64 -20.56 9.61
CA LYS A 250 -6.37 -21.29 9.70
C LYS A 250 -5.16 -20.35 9.49
N SER A 251 -5.25 -19.43 8.52
CA SER A 251 -4.19 -18.45 8.27
C SER A 251 -3.95 -17.52 9.46
N VAL A 252 -5.00 -17.13 10.17
CA VAL A 252 -4.89 -16.34 11.40
C VAL A 252 -4.29 -17.18 12.53
N MET A 253 -4.75 -18.42 12.74
CA MET A 253 -4.19 -19.30 13.78
C MET A 253 -2.70 -19.56 13.57
N ILE A 254 -2.27 -19.83 12.34
CA ILE A 254 -0.85 -20.00 12.01
C ILE A 254 -0.05 -18.71 12.28
N ALA A 255 -0.63 -17.53 12.01
CA ALA A 255 0.02 -16.25 12.30
C ALA A 255 0.27 -16.04 13.81
N PHE A 256 -0.55 -16.64 14.66
CA PHE A 256 -0.40 -16.62 16.11
C PHE A 256 0.42 -17.80 16.68
N GLY A 257 1.01 -18.64 15.82
CA GLY A 257 1.98 -19.65 16.24
C GLY A 257 1.41 -21.07 16.38
N ASP A 258 0.20 -21.33 15.89
CA ASP A 258 -0.30 -22.70 15.81
C ASP A 258 0.47 -23.48 14.73
N SER A 259 1.28 -24.44 15.18
CA SER A 259 2.11 -25.30 14.32
C SER A 259 1.45 -26.64 13.99
N SER A 260 0.18 -26.84 14.38
CA SER A 260 -0.51 -28.13 14.27
C SER A 260 -0.84 -28.55 12.82
N GLU A 261 -0.84 -27.61 11.88
CA GLU A 261 -0.93 -27.94 10.45
C GLU A 261 0.43 -27.76 9.78
N THR A 262 0.92 -28.80 9.16
CA THR A 262 2.20 -28.81 8.42
C THR A 262 2.17 -27.74 7.33
N ILE A 263 3.18 -26.90 7.32
CA ILE A 263 3.39 -25.77 6.39
C ILE A 263 3.34 -26.22 4.92
N GLU A 264 3.57 -27.50 4.65
CA GLU A 264 3.47 -28.15 3.34
C GLU A 264 2.09 -28.04 2.69
N ASN A 265 1.00 -28.09 3.47
CA ASN A 265 -0.36 -27.99 2.96
C ASN A 265 -0.75 -26.56 2.53
N PHE A 266 0.06 -25.55 2.87
CA PHE A 266 -0.22 -24.15 2.56
C PHE A 266 0.51 -23.61 1.33
N GLY A 267 1.11 -24.49 0.51
CA GLY A 267 1.76 -24.12 -0.77
C GLY A 267 2.94 -23.16 -0.61
N GLY A 268 3.59 -23.15 0.54
CA GLY A 268 4.77 -22.35 0.79
C GLY A 268 5.90 -23.21 1.35
N ASN A 269 7.12 -23.02 0.84
CA ASN A 269 8.32 -23.55 1.48
C ASN A 269 8.32 -23.15 2.96
N SER A 270 8.89 -23.96 3.83
CA SER A 270 8.99 -23.81 5.29
C SER A 270 9.50 -22.43 5.80
N SER A 271 9.85 -21.52 4.90
CA SER A 271 10.39 -20.19 5.14
C SER A 271 9.40 -19.04 5.02
N THR A 272 8.09 -19.27 4.81
CA THR A 272 7.13 -18.19 4.50
C THR A 272 6.39 -17.56 5.70
N GLY A 273 6.79 -17.89 6.92
CA GLY A 273 6.20 -17.37 8.15
C GLY A 273 6.90 -16.13 8.73
N LEU A 274 6.56 -15.80 9.97
CA LEU A 274 7.20 -14.73 10.74
C LEU A 274 8.72 -14.97 10.87
N SER A 275 9.15 -16.24 10.96
CA SER A 275 10.56 -16.65 10.97
C SER A 275 11.32 -16.21 9.73
N SER A 276 10.73 -16.31 8.53
CA SER A 276 11.34 -15.83 7.30
C SER A 276 11.59 -14.31 7.31
N ARG A 277 10.66 -13.54 7.84
CA ARG A 277 10.80 -12.08 7.93
C ARG A 277 11.86 -11.67 8.96
N MET A 278 11.97 -12.41 10.05
CA MET A 278 13.06 -12.23 11.02
C MET A 278 14.43 -12.56 10.39
N ILE A 279 14.50 -13.59 9.58
CA ILE A 279 15.71 -13.92 8.82
C ILE A 279 16.09 -12.78 7.87
N GLN A 280 15.12 -12.14 7.22
CA GLN A 280 15.36 -11.01 6.31
C GLN A 280 16.01 -9.81 7.01
N LEU A 281 15.81 -9.60 8.32
CA LEU A 281 16.51 -8.56 9.09
C LEU A 281 18.03 -8.74 9.03
N SER A 282 18.54 -9.97 8.89
CA SER A 282 19.98 -10.22 8.73
C SER A 282 20.55 -9.62 7.44
N GLY A 283 19.70 -9.33 6.44
CA GLY A 283 20.11 -8.60 5.24
C GLY A 283 20.59 -7.18 5.54
N ILE A 284 20.08 -6.54 6.58
CA ILE A 284 20.60 -5.25 7.06
C ILE A 284 22.03 -5.42 7.57
N SER A 285 22.33 -6.47 8.33
CA SER A 285 23.70 -6.75 8.77
C SER A 285 24.63 -7.04 7.60
N TRP A 286 24.13 -7.74 6.57
CA TRP A 286 24.89 -7.96 5.32
C TRP A 286 25.21 -6.64 4.62
N MET A 287 24.23 -5.76 4.48
CA MET A 287 24.41 -4.43 3.90
C MET A 287 25.41 -3.57 4.70
N LEU A 288 25.34 -3.59 6.04
CA LEU A 288 26.25 -2.82 6.91
C LEU A 288 27.71 -3.21 6.71
N ILE A 289 27.99 -4.48 6.46
CA ILE A 289 29.35 -4.97 6.21
C ILE A 289 29.87 -4.54 4.82
N HIS A 290 28.98 -4.46 3.80
CA HIS A 290 29.40 -4.20 2.42
C HIS A 290 29.33 -2.75 2.01
N ASN A 291 28.24 -2.05 2.33
CA ASN A 291 28.05 -0.62 2.05
C ASN A 291 26.99 -0.01 2.97
N ALA A 292 27.39 0.38 4.16
CA ALA A 292 26.49 0.86 5.19
C ALA A 292 25.72 2.14 4.80
N VAL A 293 26.36 3.07 4.11
CA VAL A 293 25.78 4.41 3.86
C VAL A 293 24.76 4.39 2.73
N PHE A 294 25.12 3.83 1.57
CA PHE A 294 24.32 3.89 0.35
C PHE A 294 23.65 2.57 -0.02
N GLY A 295 23.88 1.49 0.76
CA GLY A 295 23.29 0.19 0.53
C GLY A 295 23.91 -0.59 -0.64
N LEU A 296 23.23 -1.65 -1.04
CA LEU A 296 23.68 -2.58 -2.09
C LEU A 296 23.17 -2.19 -3.50
N GLY A 297 22.41 -1.09 -3.55
CA GLY A 297 21.81 -0.54 -4.77
C GLY A 297 20.47 -1.18 -5.14
N ALA A 298 19.69 -0.47 -5.96
CA ALA A 298 18.36 -0.89 -6.39
C ALA A 298 18.37 -2.30 -7.00
N SER A 299 17.36 -3.09 -6.68
CA SER A 299 17.20 -4.48 -7.14
C SER A 299 18.39 -5.39 -6.81
N CYS A 300 19.11 -5.14 -5.72
CA CYS A 300 20.28 -5.93 -5.31
C CYS A 300 19.94 -7.42 -5.11
N HIS A 301 18.71 -7.73 -4.69
CA HIS A 301 18.22 -9.09 -4.52
C HIS A 301 18.20 -9.88 -5.85
N THR A 302 17.63 -9.32 -6.91
CA THR A 302 17.58 -9.97 -8.24
C THR A 302 18.94 -10.10 -8.90
N ARG A 303 19.95 -9.36 -8.43
CA ARG A 303 21.34 -9.40 -8.91
C ARG A 303 22.24 -10.34 -8.08
N GLY A 304 21.68 -11.10 -7.15
CA GLY A 304 22.43 -12.02 -6.29
C GLY A 304 23.41 -11.33 -5.32
N LYS A 305 23.20 -10.05 -5.00
CA LYS A 305 24.04 -9.29 -4.05
C LYS A 305 23.53 -9.30 -2.62
N LEU A 306 22.30 -9.79 -2.41
CA LEU A 306 21.67 -9.87 -1.11
C LEU A 306 21.88 -11.27 -0.52
N SER A 307 22.33 -11.32 0.72
CA SER A 307 22.41 -12.56 1.49
C SER A 307 21.71 -12.42 2.83
N TYR A 308 21.06 -13.51 3.26
CA TYR A 308 20.48 -13.65 4.58
C TYR A 308 21.22 -14.72 5.38
N ARG A 309 21.27 -14.54 6.71
CA ARG A 309 21.89 -15.51 7.60
C ARG A 309 20.90 -16.60 7.99
N ILE A 310 21.05 -17.79 7.42
CA ILE A 310 20.16 -18.93 7.65
C ILE A 310 21.00 -20.04 8.31
N ASN A 311 20.60 -20.48 9.49
CA ASN A 311 21.32 -21.47 10.28
C ASN A 311 22.82 -21.13 10.48
N GLY A 312 23.10 -19.83 10.69
CA GLY A 312 24.47 -19.34 10.89
C GLY A 312 25.28 -19.07 9.64
N VAL A 313 24.83 -19.49 8.46
CA VAL A 313 25.53 -19.37 7.17
C VAL A 313 24.86 -18.29 6.29
N TRP A 314 25.66 -17.47 5.60
CA TRP A 314 25.17 -16.51 4.63
C TRP A 314 24.75 -17.21 3.33
N GLN A 315 23.51 -17.01 2.92
CA GLN A 315 22.92 -17.57 1.70
C GLN A 315 22.35 -16.46 0.84
N VAL A 316 22.71 -16.46 -0.44
CA VAL A 316 22.14 -15.52 -1.43
C VAL A 316 20.64 -15.75 -1.57
N ARG A 317 19.89 -14.67 -1.58
CA ARG A 317 18.43 -14.68 -1.76
C ARG A 317 18.01 -13.60 -2.74
N ASP A 318 16.95 -13.91 -3.49
CA ASP A 318 16.41 -13.11 -4.58
C ASP A 318 15.10 -12.39 -4.22
N THR A 319 14.64 -12.48 -2.98
CA THR A 319 13.38 -11.90 -2.52
C THR A 319 13.56 -11.01 -1.30
N ILE A 320 12.80 -9.91 -1.27
CA ILE A 320 12.64 -9.02 -0.12
C ILE A 320 11.13 -8.84 0.08
N ASP A 321 10.59 -9.37 1.18
CA ASP A 321 9.17 -9.25 1.51
C ASP A 321 8.89 -8.14 2.53
N ASN A 322 9.91 -7.66 3.22
CA ASN A 322 9.82 -6.60 4.22
C ASN A 322 10.27 -5.27 3.62
N GLY A 323 9.36 -4.30 3.51
CA GLY A 323 9.63 -3.00 2.90
C GLY A 323 10.72 -2.20 3.61
N TYR A 324 10.80 -2.29 4.93
CA TYR A 324 11.86 -1.60 5.69
C TYR A 324 13.23 -2.21 5.40
N VAL A 325 13.31 -3.55 5.35
CA VAL A 325 14.54 -4.23 4.95
C VAL A 325 14.94 -3.80 3.55
N GLY A 326 13.96 -3.68 2.63
CA GLY A 326 14.19 -3.19 1.28
C GLY A 326 14.88 -1.83 1.25
N TYR A 327 14.35 -0.84 1.96
CA TYR A 327 14.96 0.49 2.03
C TYR A 327 16.38 0.48 2.60
N PHE A 328 16.62 -0.26 3.69
CA PHE A 328 17.97 -0.37 4.24
C PHE A 328 18.92 -1.09 3.29
N VAL A 329 18.50 -2.21 2.75
CA VAL A 329 19.38 -3.06 1.93
C VAL A 329 19.71 -2.39 0.59
N GLU A 330 18.73 -1.77 -0.05
CA GLU A 330 18.93 -1.13 -1.36
C GLU A 330 19.59 0.25 -1.26
N GLU A 331 19.20 1.06 -0.24
CA GLU A 331 19.55 2.48 -0.14
C GLU A 331 20.40 2.82 1.10
N GLY A 332 20.79 1.80 1.88
CA GLY A 332 21.66 1.93 3.06
C GLY A 332 20.99 2.64 4.24
N LEU A 333 21.82 3.06 5.18
CA LEU A 333 21.38 3.87 6.31
C LEU A 333 20.76 5.20 5.87
N LEU A 334 21.24 5.78 4.77
CA LEU A 334 20.73 7.03 4.23
C LEU A 334 19.26 6.89 3.83
N GLY A 335 18.91 5.90 3.01
CA GLY A 335 17.53 5.65 2.57
C GLY A 335 16.63 5.13 3.69
N GLY A 336 17.13 4.19 4.51
CA GLY A 336 16.37 3.64 5.63
C GLY A 336 15.97 4.69 6.66
N ILE A 337 16.91 5.53 7.12
CA ILE A 337 16.64 6.62 8.09
C ILE A 337 15.69 7.67 7.48
N ALA A 338 15.88 8.02 6.20
CA ALA A 338 15.01 8.96 5.51
C ALA A 338 13.57 8.42 5.40
N CYS A 339 13.40 7.14 5.09
CA CYS A 339 12.13 6.45 5.08
C CYS A 339 11.43 6.49 6.45
N PHE A 340 12.13 6.13 7.53
CA PHE A 340 11.59 6.22 8.89
C PHE A 340 11.22 7.65 9.29
N SER A 341 12.06 8.64 8.94
CA SER A 341 11.80 10.05 9.20
C SER A 341 10.51 10.52 8.51
N LEU A 342 10.30 10.13 7.24
CA LEU A 342 9.08 10.46 6.51
C LEU A 342 7.84 9.83 7.16
N PHE A 343 7.87 8.52 7.44
CA PHE A 343 6.71 7.84 8.01
C PHE A 343 6.38 8.31 9.42
N TYR A 344 7.40 8.52 10.26
CA TYR A 344 7.20 9.14 11.57
C TYR A 344 6.53 10.51 11.45
N SER A 345 6.99 11.34 10.52
CA SER A 345 6.45 12.68 10.31
C SER A 345 5.02 12.65 9.77
N LEU A 346 4.69 11.72 8.87
CA LEU A 346 3.33 11.49 8.38
C LEU A 346 2.39 11.08 9.51
N LEU A 347 2.80 10.10 10.32
CA LEU A 347 2.03 9.63 11.47
C LEU A 347 1.82 10.75 12.50
N LYS A 348 2.90 11.45 12.89
CA LYS A 348 2.84 12.54 13.85
C LYS A 348 1.97 13.71 13.36
N SER A 349 2.13 14.11 12.11
CA SER A 349 1.36 15.21 11.51
C SER A 349 -0.12 14.86 11.41
N SER A 350 -0.45 13.67 10.91
CA SER A 350 -1.83 13.23 10.74
C SER A 350 -2.53 12.95 12.07
N TRP A 351 -1.83 12.38 13.06
CA TRP A 351 -2.35 12.19 14.42
C TRP A 351 -2.78 13.50 15.07
N LYS A 352 -1.94 14.55 14.97
CA LYS A 352 -2.26 15.86 15.53
C LYS A 352 -3.53 16.50 14.95
N LYS A 353 -3.91 16.14 13.72
CA LYS A 353 -5.06 16.68 12.99
C LYS A 353 -6.27 15.74 13.02
N ALA A 354 -6.07 14.50 13.40
CA ALA A 354 -7.15 13.53 13.58
C ALA A 354 -8.03 13.90 14.78
N THR A 355 -9.33 13.78 14.59
CA THR A 355 -10.34 14.07 15.63
C THR A 355 -11.35 12.93 15.63
N PHE A 356 -11.03 11.83 16.27
CA PHE A 356 -11.83 10.60 16.22
C PHE A 356 -13.24 10.75 16.82
N LYS A 357 -13.45 11.75 17.69
CA LYS A 357 -14.79 12.12 18.16
C LYS A 357 -15.71 12.60 17.03
N ASN A 358 -15.12 13.15 15.95
CA ASN A 358 -15.82 13.50 14.73
C ASN A 358 -15.48 12.50 13.62
N SER A 359 -16.27 11.46 13.48
CA SER A 359 -16.07 10.38 12.52
C SER A 359 -16.06 10.84 11.05
N ARG A 360 -16.60 12.04 10.76
CA ARG A 360 -16.64 12.63 9.41
C ARG A 360 -15.37 13.41 9.05
N ASN A 361 -14.41 13.50 9.95
CA ASN A 361 -13.16 14.20 9.67
C ASN A 361 -12.27 13.36 8.76
N MET A 362 -11.93 13.87 7.59
CA MET A 362 -11.06 13.21 6.61
C MET A 362 -9.65 12.92 7.17
N ASN A 363 -9.15 13.74 8.10
CA ASN A 363 -7.86 13.50 8.73
C ASN A 363 -7.79 12.17 9.51
N ASN A 364 -8.92 11.66 10.00
CA ASN A 364 -8.98 10.34 10.62
C ASN A 364 -8.63 9.24 9.60
N SER A 365 -9.18 9.37 8.39
CA SER A 365 -8.91 8.40 7.33
C SER A 365 -7.49 8.49 6.80
N PHE A 366 -6.95 9.69 6.64
CA PHE A 366 -5.54 9.86 6.29
C PHE A 366 -4.62 9.25 7.34
N PHE A 367 -4.88 9.49 8.63
CA PHE A 367 -4.11 8.85 9.70
C PHE A 367 -4.18 7.32 9.63
N LEU A 368 -5.39 6.77 9.48
CA LEU A 368 -5.57 5.32 9.35
C LEU A 368 -4.88 4.75 8.11
N CYS A 369 -4.90 5.45 6.97
CA CYS A 369 -4.15 5.06 5.78
C CYS A 369 -2.64 4.97 6.06
N PHE A 370 -2.08 5.99 6.74
CA PHE A 370 -0.64 5.99 7.04
C PHE A 370 -0.28 4.91 8.05
N VAL A 371 -1.09 4.67 9.08
CA VAL A 371 -0.89 3.56 10.03
C VAL A 371 -0.98 2.22 9.30
N SER A 372 -1.98 2.03 8.43
CA SER A 372 -2.14 0.82 7.62
C SER A 372 -0.90 0.55 6.78
N TYR A 373 -0.44 1.58 6.06
CA TYR A 373 0.71 1.45 5.17
C TYR A 373 1.98 1.08 5.93
N VAL A 374 2.29 1.83 7.00
CA VAL A 374 3.46 1.59 7.84
C VAL A 374 3.45 0.18 8.44
N ALA A 375 2.29 -0.29 8.89
CA ALA A 375 2.15 -1.65 9.44
C ALA A 375 2.26 -2.74 8.35
N VAL A 376 1.64 -2.55 7.18
CA VAL A 376 1.69 -3.53 6.08
C VAL A 376 3.09 -3.64 5.48
N MET A 377 3.89 -2.58 5.49
CA MET A 377 5.29 -2.61 5.03
C MET A 377 6.17 -3.60 5.79
N LEU A 378 5.81 -4.05 6.98
CA LEU A 378 6.48 -5.16 7.66
C LEU A 378 6.39 -6.48 6.88
N SER A 379 5.46 -6.58 5.95
CA SER A 379 5.18 -7.78 5.17
C SER A 379 5.12 -7.59 3.66
N VAL A 380 5.37 -6.37 3.17
CA VAL A 380 5.34 -6.02 1.74
C VAL A 380 6.49 -5.09 1.41
N ALA A 381 7.27 -5.42 0.38
CA ALA A 381 8.42 -4.63 -0.06
C ALA A 381 8.07 -3.52 -1.06
N ASP A 382 6.86 -3.53 -1.63
CA ASP A 382 6.50 -2.59 -2.69
C ASP A 382 5.91 -1.29 -2.15
N VAL A 383 6.19 -0.19 -2.85
CA VAL A 383 5.66 1.14 -2.54
C VAL A 383 4.47 1.40 -3.45
N SER A 384 3.27 1.39 -2.90
CA SER A 384 2.04 1.70 -3.64
C SER A 384 2.03 3.15 -4.13
N GLN A 385 1.81 3.37 -5.44
CA GLN A 385 1.61 4.71 -5.99
C GLN A 385 0.44 5.45 -5.31
N LEU A 386 -0.56 4.71 -4.84
CA LEU A 386 -1.70 5.29 -4.12
C LEU A 386 -1.28 6.02 -2.84
N LEU A 387 -0.21 5.57 -2.16
CA LEU A 387 0.32 6.30 -1.00
C LEU A 387 0.69 7.73 -1.35
N TRP A 388 1.37 7.96 -2.47
CA TRP A 388 1.80 9.29 -2.90
C TRP A 388 0.63 10.20 -3.26
N VAL A 389 -0.42 9.61 -3.85
CA VAL A 389 -1.71 10.30 -4.06
C VAL A 389 -2.31 10.71 -2.73
N ILE A 390 -2.39 9.80 -1.75
CA ILE A 390 -2.94 10.08 -0.42
C ILE A 390 -2.12 11.15 0.31
N ILE A 391 -0.78 11.12 0.22
CA ILE A 391 0.10 12.14 0.79
C ILE A 391 -0.22 13.51 0.16
N ALA A 392 -0.34 13.59 -1.17
CA ALA A 392 -0.66 14.82 -1.86
C ALA A 392 -2.03 15.39 -1.45
N LEU A 393 -3.05 14.54 -1.38
CA LEU A 393 -4.39 14.92 -0.93
C LEU A 393 -4.39 15.38 0.54
N TYR A 394 -3.64 14.70 1.42
CA TYR A 394 -3.44 15.11 2.80
C TYR A 394 -2.80 16.49 2.92
N ILE A 395 -1.75 16.76 2.14
CA ILE A 395 -1.07 18.05 2.11
C ILE A 395 -2.06 19.15 1.67
N THR A 396 -2.77 18.94 0.57
CA THR A 396 -3.73 19.91 0.02
C THR A 396 -4.88 20.19 0.97
N TYR A 397 -5.49 19.14 1.54
CA TYR A 397 -6.60 19.26 2.48
C TYR A 397 -6.24 20.12 3.70
N ASN A 398 -5.04 19.94 4.23
CA ASN A 398 -4.61 20.61 5.45
C ASN A 398 -4.00 21.98 5.23
N ALA A 399 -3.44 22.25 4.05
CA ALA A 399 -2.96 23.59 3.69
C ALA A 399 -4.10 24.60 3.63
N LYS A 400 -5.23 24.20 3.07
CA LYS A 400 -6.43 25.06 2.94
C LYS A 400 -7.20 25.25 4.26
N ALA A 401 -7.04 24.31 5.21
CA ALA A 401 -7.64 24.46 6.54
C ALA A 401 -7.10 25.64 7.32
N GLN A 402 -5.82 26.01 7.13
CA GLN A 402 -5.22 27.13 7.83
C GLN A 402 -5.46 28.47 7.12
N ALA A 403 -5.61 28.48 5.79
CA ALA A 403 -5.94 29.71 5.07
C ALA A 403 -7.31 30.26 5.50
N ILE A 404 -8.31 29.37 5.70
CA ILE A 404 -9.64 29.74 6.17
C ILE A 404 -9.65 30.17 7.66
N ALA A 405 -8.72 29.67 8.47
CA ALA A 405 -8.64 30.03 9.90
C ALA A 405 -7.83 31.32 10.15
N SER A 406 -7.17 31.86 9.12
CA SER A 406 -6.40 33.10 9.16
C SER A 406 -7.13 34.29 8.50
N GLU A 407 -8.27 34.07 7.85
CA GLU A 407 -9.27 35.06 7.41
C GLU A 407 -10.32 35.23 8.50
#